data_0fb869fac6e8e3eaf7b2eb9c0e4871f2
#
_entry.id   0fb869fac6e8e3eaf7b2eb9c0e4871f2
#
_cell.length_a   1.000
_cell.length_b   1.000
_cell.length_c   1.000
_cell.angle_alpha   90.00
_cell.angle_beta   90.00
_cell.angle_gamma   90.00
#
_symmetry.space_group_name_H-M   'P 1'
#
loop_
_entity.id
_entity.type
_entity.pdbx_description
1 polymer ?
#
loop_
_entity_poly.entity_id
_entity_poly.type
_entity_poly.pdbx_seq_one_letter_code
_entity_poly.pdbx_strand_id
1 'polypeptide(L)'
;MTIYTDNAATTKMSDTALAAMLPCLQDNYGNPSSLHSVGQRAAEALQGARETVARCLGCDPKEIIFTSGGSEADNQAIISAARWGALKGKKHILSTAFEHHAVLHTLKKLEKGGFEVELLPVGTTGTITPEQVAAAIRPDTALVTIMYANNEIGSILPIPEIGAVCREKGVIFHTDAVQAAGHLHIDVKAQNIDMLSLSGHKFHGPKGSGVLYARKGIPLVNIIEGGAQERGKRAGTENLPAIVGMAAALQEACDHIDENAAKVSALRDKLISGLSKIPHSALNGDPVHRLPGNVNFCFEGIEGESLLLLLDAKGICASSGSACTSGSLDPSHVLLAIGRPHEVAHGSLRLSLCEWNTEEEVDIILQEVPRIVEYLRNMSPMWKDLVSGKKPFML
;
A
#
# COMPACT_ATOMS: atom_id res chain seq x y z
N MET A 1 -14.36 -12.06 21.71
CA MET A 1 -14.60 -11.58 20.34
C MET A 1 -13.32 -10.91 19.87
N THR A 2 -12.85 -11.17 18.65
CA THR A 2 -11.65 -10.50 18.10
C THR A 2 -12.11 -9.48 17.08
N ILE A 3 -11.75 -8.23 17.27
CA ILE A 3 -12.01 -7.12 16.37
C ILE A 3 -10.72 -6.86 15.57
N TYR A 4 -10.74 -7.20 14.27
CA TYR A 4 -9.56 -7.06 13.43
C TYR A 4 -9.62 -5.75 12.63
N THR A 5 -8.72 -4.83 12.96
CA THR A 5 -8.61 -3.50 12.33
C THR A 5 -7.19 -3.22 11.83
N ASP A 6 -6.49 -4.25 11.37
CA ASP A 6 -5.14 -4.13 10.80
C ASP A 6 -5.10 -4.61 9.34
N ASN A 7 -6.16 -4.33 8.57
CA ASN A 7 -6.30 -4.75 7.18
C ASN A 7 -5.27 -4.10 6.25
N ALA A 8 -4.73 -2.93 6.58
CA ALA A 8 -3.63 -2.32 5.84
C ALA A 8 -2.30 -3.10 5.98
N ALA A 9 -2.12 -3.89 7.04
CA ALA A 9 -0.97 -4.79 7.17
C ALA A 9 -1.18 -6.07 6.37
N THR A 10 -2.31 -6.75 6.54
CA THR A 10 -2.74 -7.92 5.76
C THR A 10 -4.23 -8.18 5.98
N THR A 11 -4.91 -8.76 5.01
CA THR A 11 -6.31 -9.15 5.16
C THR A 11 -6.47 -10.65 5.37
N LYS A 12 -7.61 -11.05 5.92
CA LYS A 12 -8.08 -12.44 5.87
C LYS A 12 -8.43 -12.79 4.43
N MET A 13 -8.05 -13.98 3.97
CA MET A 13 -8.39 -14.45 2.62
C MET A 13 -9.91 -14.66 2.50
N SER A 14 -10.51 -14.25 1.38
CA SER A 14 -11.93 -14.45 1.11
C SER A 14 -12.26 -15.90 0.77
N ASP A 15 -13.52 -16.28 0.97
CA ASP A 15 -14.00 -17.62 0.59
C ASP A 15 -13.96 -17.79 -0.94
N THR A 16 -14.18 -16.72 -1.71
CA THR A 16 -14.05 -16.69 -3.17
C THR A 16 -12.62 -17.01 -3.61
N ALA A 17 -11.62 -16.37 -2.98
CA ALA A 17 -10.21 -16.65 -3.27
C ALA A 17 -9.86 -18.10 -2.91
N LEU A 18 -10.27 -18.57 -1.75
CA LEU A 18 -10.01 -19.94 -1.30
C LEU A 18 -10.64 -20.98 -2.24
N ALA A 19 -11.90 -20.79 -2.61
CA ALA A 19 -12.61 -21.67 -3.53
C ALA A 19 -11.93 -21.74 -4.91
N ALA A 20 -11.42 -20.62 -5.41
CA ALA A 20 -10.69 -20.57 -6.67
C ALA A 20 -9.31 -21.28 -6.60
N MET A 21 -8.67 -21.29 -5.44
CA MET A 21 -7.36 -21.94 -5.23
C MET A 21 -7.46 -23.46 -5.18
N LEU A 22 -8.49 -24.01 -4.54
CA LEU A 22 -8.60 -25.44 -4.25
C LEU A 22 -8.45 -26.35 -5.48
N PRO A 23 -9.10 -26.08 -6.64
CA PRO A 23 -8.91 -26.88 -7.84
C PRO A 23 -7.47 -26.90 -8.35
N CYS A 24 -6.75 -25.76 -8.18
CA CYS A 24 -5.36 -25.66 -8.61
C CYS A 24 -4.37 -26.39 -7.67
N LEU A 25 -4.79 -26.69 -6.45
CA LEU A 25 -4.01 -27.49 -5.50
C LEU A 25 -4.21 -28.99 -5.67
N GLN A 26 -5.38 -29.42 -6.17
CA GLN A 26 -5.81 -30.83 -6.21
C GLN A 26 -5.82 -31.39 -7.63
N ASP A 27 -6.48 -30.72 -8.56
CA ASP A 27 -6.79 -31.23 -9.90
C ASP A 27 -5.93 -30.60 -11.00
N ASN A 28 -5.68 -29.30 -10.93
CA ASN A 28 -4.90 -28.49 -11.90
C ASN A 28 -3.47 -28.22 -11.40
N TYR A 29 -2.81 -29.23 -10.88
CA TYR A 29 -1.47 -29.13 -10.27
C TYR A 29 -0.34 -29.11 -11.32
N GLY A 30 -0.65 -29.14 -12.62
CA GLY A 30 0.34 -29.19 -13.69
C GLY A 30 1.24 -27.96 -13.76
N ASN A 31 2.44 -28.15 -14.30
CA ASN A 31 3.29 -27.03 -14.64
C ASN A 31 2.76 -26.35 -15.92
N PRO A 32 2.46 -25.05 -15.90
CA PRO A 32 1.94 -24.34 -17.07
C PRO A 32 2.83 -24.37 -18.32
N SER A 33 4.13 -24.68 -18.15
CA SER A 33 5.08 -24.82 -19.27
C SER A 33 5.09 -26.19 -19.91
N SER A 34 4.37 -27.19 -19.35
CA SER A 34 4.36 -28.56 -19.87
C SER A 34 3.41 -28.72 -21.05
N LEU A 35 3.84 -29.49 -22.08
CA LEU A 35 3.07 -29.69 -23.32
C LEU A 35 1.91 -30.68 -23.18
N HIS A 36 1.92 -31.54 -22.18
CA HIS A 36 0.85 -32.51 -21.97
C HIS A 36 -0.41 -31.88 -21.39
N SER A 37 -1.56 -32.56 -21.48
CA SER A 37 -2.87 -32.06 -21.13
C SER A 37 -2.99 -31.49 -19.70
N VAL A 38 -2.28 -32.05 -18.73
CA VAL A 38 -2.27 -31.56 -17.33
C VAL A 38 -1.60 -30.18 -17.26
N GLY A 39 -0.51 -29.98 -17.98
CA GLY A 39 0.16 -28.67 -18.06
C GLY A 39 -0.66 -27.64 -18.83
N GLN A 40 -1.34 -28.06 -19.91
CA GLN A 40 -2.20 -27.15 -20.68
C GLN A 40 -3.39 -26.62 -19.87
N ARG A 41 -4.07 -27.47 -19.08
CA ARG A 41 -5.11 -26.98 -18.15
C ARG A 41 -4.58 -25.97 -17.15
N ALA A 42 -3.37 -26.18 -16.63
CA ALA A 42 -2.72 -25.22 -15.74
C ALA A 42 -2.39 -23.90 -16.47
N ALA A 43 -1.94 -23.97 -17.74
CA ALA A 43 -1.69 -22.79 -18.56
C ALA A 43 -2.98 -22.01 -18.88
N GLU A 44 -4.08 -22.70 -19.14
CA GLU A 44 -5.41 -22.09 -19.33
C GLU A 44 -5.87 -21.34 -18.07
N ALA A 45 -5.72 -21.95 -16.88
CA ALA A 45 -6.06 -21.32 -15.60
C ALA A 45 -5.19 -20.08 -15.33
N LEU A 46 -3.88 -20.17 -15.61
CA LEU A 46 -2.95 -19.04 -15.49
C LEU A 46 -3.32 -17.89 -16.43
N GLN A 47 -3.68 -18.23 -17.69
CA GLN A 47 -4.10 -17.23 -18.67
C GLN A 47 -5.43 -16.58 -18.28
N GLY A 48 -6.41 -17.34 -17.80
CA GLY A 48 -7.69 -16.81 -17.30
C GLY A 48 -7.50 -15.86 -16.10
N ALA A 49 -6.61 -16.18 -15.18
CA ALA A 49 -6.26 -15.29 -14.08
C ALA A 49 -5.62 -13.98 -14.58
N ARG A 50 -4.74 -14.06 -15.58
CA ARG A 50 -4.10 -12.90 -16.21
C ARG A 50 -5.12 -11.99 -16.91
N GLU A 51 -6.07 -12.57 -17.62
CA GLU A 51 -7.16 -11.84 -18.30
C GLU A 51 -8.08 -11.13 -17.29
N THR A 52 -8.35 -11.79 -16.18
CA THR A 52 -9.13 -11.20 -15.07
C THR A 52 -8.42 -9.99 -14.48
N VAL A 53 -7.17 -10.11 -14.12
CA VAL A 53 -6.36 -8.98 -13.58
C VAL A 53 -6.29 -7.83 -14.60
N ALA A 54 -6.04 -8.16 -15.89
CA ALA A 54 -5.96 -7.16 -16.93
C ALA A 54 -7.28 -6.39 -17.12
N ARG A 55 -8.41 -7.09 -17.02
CA ARG A 55 -9.74 -6.47 -17.08
C ARG A 55 -9.97 -5.53 -15.89
N CYS A 56 -9.61 -5.94 -14.68
CA CYS A 56 -9.73 -5.10 -13.47
C CYS A 56 -8.88 -3.82 -13.54
N LEU A 57 -7.76 -3.83 -14.28
CA LEU A 57 -6.85 -2.69 -14.42
C LEU A 57 -7.05 -1.90 -15.73
N GLY A 58 -7.91 -2.34 -16.64
CA GLY A 58 -8.14 -1.69 -17.94
C GLY A 58 -6.98 -1.86 -18.95
N CYS A 59 -6.21 -2.97 -18.90
CA CYS A 59 -5.02 -3.17 -19.72
C CYS A 59 -5.07 -4.44 -20.61
N ASP A 60 -4.02 -4.67 -21.40
CA ASP A 60 -3.83 -5.92 -22.16
C ASP A 60 -3.27 -7.00 -21.23
N PRO A 61 -3.73 -8.27 -21.33
CA PRO A 61 -3.15 -9.36 -20.54
C PRO A 61 -1.63 -9.54 -20.69
N LYS A 62 -1.06 -9.14 -21.82
CA LYS A 62 0.38 -9.18 -22.06
C LYS A 62 1.17 -8.14 -21.25
N GLU A 63 0.50 -7.16 -20.67
CA GLU A 63 1.08 -6.12 -19.81
C GLU A 63 1.14 -6.53 -18.33
N ILE A 64 0.57 -7.70 -18.00
CA ILE A 64 0.57 -8.26 -16.63
C ILE A 64 1.74 -9.21 -16.44
N ILE A 65 2.47 -9.05 -15.35
CA ILE A 65 3.53 -9.95 -14.87
C ILE A 65 3.20 -10.35 -13.44
N PHE A 66 3.11 -11.65 -13.17
CA PHE A 66 2.90 -12.15 -11.81
C PHE A 66 4.20 -12.13 -11.03
N THR A 67 4.11 -11.68 -9.77
CA THR A 67 5.22 -11.56 -8.82
C THR A 67 4.85 -12.22 -7.50
N SER A 68 5.78 -12.28 -6.56
CA SER A 68 5.50 -12.79 -5.20
C SER A 68 4.82 -11.77 -4.28
N GLY A 69 4.62 -10.53 -4.73
CA GLY A 69 4.00 -9.45 -3.96
C GLY A 69 4.42 -8.06 -4.42
N GLY A 70 3.90 -7.04 -3.76
CA GLY A 70 4.17 -5.64 -4.10
C GLY A 70 5.64 -5.28 -4.05
N SER A 71 6.39 -5.75 -3.04
CA SER A 71 7.82 -5.44 -2.91
C SER A 71 8.66 -5.94 -4.10
N GLU A 72 8.37 -7.13 -4.64
CA GLU A 72 9.02 -7.62 -5.85
C GLU A 72 8.63 -6.77 -7.06
N ALA A 73 7.34 -6.43 -7.18
CA ALA A 73 6.83 -5.62 -8.27
C ALA A 73 7.45 -4.21 -8.28
N ASP A 74 7.51 -3.53 -7.12
CA ASP A 74 8.15 -2.22 -6.96
C ASP A 74 9.62 -2.25 -7.35
N ASN A 75 10.36 -3.24 -6.82
CA ASN A 75 11.77 -3.41 -7.12
C ASN A 75 12.01 -3.59 -8.62
N GLN A 76 11.23 -4.45 -9.26
CA GLN A 76 11.37 -4.72 -10.69
C GLN A 76 11.02 -3.49 -11.53
N ALA A 77 9.94 -2.79 -11.20
CA ALA A 77 9.54 -1.56 -11.89
C ALA A 77 10.64 -0.49 -11.83
N ILE A 78 11.07 -0.17 -10.61
CA ILE A 78 12.03 0.90 -10.34
C ILE A 78 13.39 0.59 -10.97
N ILE A 79 13.91 -0.63 -10.76
CA ILE A 79 15.20 -1.05 -11.33
C ILE A 79 15.15 -1.06 -12.86
N SER A 80 14.04 -1.51 -13.45
CA SER A 80 13.87 -1.54 -14.91
C SER A 80 13.90 -0.13 -15.52
N ALA A 81 13.10 0.78 -14.96
CA ALA A 81 13.04 2.17 -15.44
C ALA A 81 14.39 2.90 -15.25
N ALA A 82 15.04 2.70 -14.09
CA ALA A 82 16.35 3.29 -13.83
C ALA A 82 17.41 2.81 -14.83
N ARG A 83 17.52 1.50 -15.07
CA ARG A 83 18.45 0.93 -16.05
C ARG A 83 18.18 1.42 -17.47
N TRP A 84 16.91 1.48 -17.87
CA TRP A 84 16.51 2.00 -19.17
C TRP A 84 16.83 3.47 -19.33
N GLY A 85 16.61 4.28 -18.29
CA GLY A 85 17.00 5.68 -18.25
C GLY A 85 18.52 5.87 -18.39
N ALA A 86 19.30 5.08 -17.67
CA ALA A 86 20.76 5.15 -17.71
C ALA A 86 21.34 4.90 -19.11
N LEU A 87 20.74 3.99 -19.89
CA LEU A 87 21.12 3.77 -21.29
C LEU A 87 20.91 4.99 -22.18
N LYS A 88 20.08 5.95 -21.74
CA LYS A 88 19.79 7.22 -22.41
C LYS A 88 20.46 8.41 -21.73
N GLY A 89 21.38 8.18 -20.81
CA GLY A 89 22.06 9.21 -20.04
C GLY A 89 21.21 9.87 -18.95
N LYS A 90 20.02 9.28 -18.62
CA LYS A 90 19.13 9.80 -17.60
C LYS A 90 19.37 9.05 -16.29
N LYS A 91 19.65 9.77 -15.21
CA LYS A 91 19.97 9.19 -13.90
C LYS A 91 19.22 9.84 -12.73
N HIS A 92 18.36 10.80 -12.98
CA HIS A 92 17.51 11.39 -11.96
C HIS A 92 16.23 10.57 -11.76
N ILE A 93 15.86 10.35 -10.50
CA ILE A 93 14.63 9.64 -10.11
C ILE A 93 13.90 10.52 -9.11
N LEU A 94 12.62 10.75 -9.37
CA LEU A 94 11.73 11.54 -8.53
C LEU A 94 10.78 10.63 -7.76
N SER A 95 10.65 10.85 -6.45
CA SER A 95 9.75 10.11 -5.57
C SER A 95 9.23 10.98 -4.44
N THR A 96 8.60 10.39 -3.42
CA THR A 96 8.14 11.11 -2.22
C THR A 96 8.81 10.61 -0.95
N ALA A 97 8.81 11.46 0.10
CA ALA A 97 9.48 11.14 1.36
C ALA A 97 8.75 10.08 2.21
N PHE A 98 7.52 9.69 1.84
CA PHE A 98 6.66 8.81 2.63
C PHE A 98 6.27 7.49 1.94
N GLU A 99 7.01 7.09 0.91
CA GLU A 99 6.81 5.84 0.20
C GLU A 99 6.99 4.61 1.10
N HIS A 100 6.45 3.47 0.67
CA HIS A 100 6.74 2.19 1.31
C HIS A 100 8.24 1.86 1.24
N HIS A 101 8.76 1.13 2.24
CA HIS A 101 10.18 0.76 2.31
C HIS A 101 10.67 -0.04 1.08
N ALA A 102 9.79 -0.77 0.38
CA ALA A 102 10.14 -1.45 -0.87
C ALA A 102 10.59 -0.46 -1.96
N VAL A 103 9.99 0.73 -1.99
CA VAL A 103 10.39 1.85 -2.88
C VAL A 103 11.63 2.54 -2.33
N LEU A 104 11.59 3.05 -1.09
CA LEU A 104 12.68 3.85 -0.50
C LEU A 104 14.02 3.10 -0.45
N HIS A 105 14.00 1.81 -0.05
CA HIS A 105 15.23 1.03 0.02
C HIS A 105 15.79 0.70 -1.38
N THR A 106 14.91 0.50 -2.37
CA THR A 106 15.34 0.32 -3.76
C THR A 106 15.96 1.61 -4.31
N LEU A 107 15.36 2.76 -4.03
CA LEU A 107 15.92 4.07 -4.40
C LEU A 107 17.27 4.30 -3.74
N LYS A 108 17.39 4.03 -2.44
CA LYS A 108 18.69 4.14 -1.71
C LYS A 108 19.76 3.21 -2.28
N LYS A 109 19.39 2.03 -2.80
CA LYS A 109 20.32 1.14 -3.50
C LYS A 109 20.77 1.74 -4.84
N LEU A 110 19.88 2.38 -5.57
CA LEU A 110 20.19 3.03 -6.84
C LEU A 110 21.07 4.27 -6.65
N GLU A 111 20.88 5.06 -5.58
CA GLU A 111 21.79 6.16 -5.22
C GLU A 111 23.23 5.69 -5.07
N LYS A 112 23.44 4.56 -4.37
CA LYS A 112 24.77 3.92 -4.26
C LYS A 112 25.31 3.47 -5.62
N GLY A 113 24.43 3.23 -6.59
CA GLY A 113 24.75 2.90 -7.98
C GLY A 113 24.98 4.11 -8.88
N GLY A 114 24.99 5.36 -8.34
CA GLY A 114 25.26 6.59 -9.06
C GLY A 114 24.02 7.21 -9.74
N PHE A 115 22.81 6.89 -9.26
CA PHE A 115 21.59 7.65 -9.56
C PHE A 115 21.42 8.79 -8.57
N GLU A 116 20.77 9.86 -9.00
CA GLU A 116 20.32 10.95 -8.15
C GLU A 116 18.85 10.74 -7.82
N VAL A 117 18.51 10.68 -6.54
CA VAL A 117 17.15 10.52 -6.07
C VAL A 117 16.70 11.80 -5.39
N GLU A 118 15.63 12.40 -5.90
CA GLU A 118 14.95 13.53 -5.26
C GLU A 118 13.65 13.07 -4.63
N LEU A 119 13.53 13.32 -3.31
CA LEU A 119 12.32 13.01 -2.56
C LEU A 119 11.51 14.29 -2.33
N LEU A 120 10.37 14.41 -3.00
CA LEU A 120 9.48 15.54 -2.83
C LEU A 120 8.89 15.55 -1.40
N PRO A 121 8.87 16.71 -0.74
CA PRO A 121 8.17 16.86 0.52
C PRO A 121 6.66 16.71 0.29
N VAL A 122 6.02 15.96 1.17
CA VAL A 122 4.58 15.87 1.25
C VAL A 122 4.06 16.88 2.27
N GLY A 123 2.94 17.54 2.00
CA GLY A 123 2.35 18.47 2.96
C GLY A 123 1.86 17.77 4.24
N THR A 124 1.36 18.53 5.19
CA THR A 124 0.83 18.01 6.47
C THR A 124 -0.33 17.04 6.32
N THR A 125 -1.01 17.08 5.17
CA THR A 125 -2.05 16.14 4.78
C THR A 125 -1.50 14.89 4.08
N GLY A 126 -0.17 14.81 3.82
CA GLY A 126 0.43 13.70 3.11
C GLY A 126 0.01 13.66 1.64
N THR A 127 0.02 14.81 0.98
CA THR A 127 -0.31 14.96 -0.45
C THR A 127 0.76 15.76 -1.17
N ILE A 128 0.82 15.61 -2.48
CA ILE A 128 1.63 16.45 -3.38
C ILE A 128 0.75 16.93 -4.52
N THR A 129 1.16 18.03 -5.19
CA THR A 129 0.43 18.53 -6.35
C THR A 129 1.12 18.13 -7.66
N PRO A 130 0.36 18.03 -8.77
CA PRO A 130 0.93 17.79 -10.09
C PRO A 130 1.96 18.85 -10.48
N GLU A 131 1.77 20.12 -10.05
CA GLU A 131 2.69 21.23 -10.32
C GLU A 131 4.04 21.04 -9.61
N GLN A 132 4.05 20.51 -8.38
CA GLN A 132 5.29 20.17 -7.68
C GLN A 132 6.07 19.10 -8.45
N VAL A 133 5.38 18.08 -8.95
CA VAL A 133 6.00 17.03 -9.79
C VAL A 133 6.52 17.63 -11.11
N ALA A 134 5.72 18.45 -11.78
CA ALA A 134 6.09 19.09 -13.03
C ALA A 134 7.33 19.99 -12.91
N ALA A 135 7.46 20.70 -11.79
CA ALA A 135 8.60 21.59 -11.50
C ALA A 135 9.89 20.81 -11.18
N ALA A 136 9.78 19.62 -10.58
CA ALA A 136 10.91 18.78 -10.21
C ALA A 136 11.40 17.88 -11.36
N ILE A 137 10.59 17.63 -12.38
CA ILE A 137 11.02 16.85 -13.55
C ILE A 137 12.08 17.62 -14.36
N ARG A 138 13.24 16.99 -14.55
CA ARG A 138 14.40 17.50 -15.29
C ARG A 138 14.59 16.76 -16.62
N PRO A 139 15.40 17.29 -17.57
CA PRO A 139 15.69 16.57 -18.82
C PRO A 139 16.33 15.20 -18.63
N ASP A 140 17.07 14.99 -17.53
CA ASP A 140 17.71 13.73 -17.16
C ASP A 140 16.88 12.87 -16.19
N THR A 141 15.60 13.20 -15.97
CA THR A 141 14.70 12.36 -15.18
C THR A 141 14.38 11.07 -15.93
N ALA A 142 14.70 9.94 -15.32
CA ALA A 142 14.47 8.59 -15.83
C ALA A 142 13.11 8.03 -15.40
N LEU A 143 12.69 8.36 -14.17
CA LEU A 143 11.52 7.77 -13.50
C LEU A 143 10.90 8.77 -12.53
N VAL A 144 9.58 8.79 -12.53
CA VAL A 144 8.77 9.29 -11.40
C VAL A 144 8.10 8.07 -10.76
N THR A 145 8.28 7.87 -9.46
CA THR A 145 7.65 6.77 -8.70
C THR A 145 6.98 7.33 -7.45
N ILE A 146 5.66 7.25 -7.40
CA ILE A 146 4.82 7.87 -6.37
C ILE A 146 3.69 6.90 -6.06
N MET A 147 3.50 6.57 -4.78
CA MET A 147 2.45 5.65 -4.36
C MET A 147 1.05 6.21 -4.63
N TYR A 148 0.10 5.31 -4.90
CA TYR A 148 -1.27 5.69 -5.18
C TYR A 148 -2.00 6.19 -3.94
N ALA A 149 -1.82 5.51 -2.83
CA ALA A 149 -2.38 5.87 -1.52
C ALA A 149 -1.45 5.38 -0.41
N ASN A 150 -1.31 6.18 0.65
CA ASN A 150 -0.41 5.84 1.75
C ASN A 150 -1.03 4.81 2.71
N ASN A 151 -0.30 3.76 3.00
CA ASN A 151 -0.71 2.64 3.84
C ASN A 151 -0.84 2.98 5.34
N GLU A 152 -0.23 4.08 5.80
CA GLU A 152 -0.25 4.47 7.21
C GLU A 152 -1.34 5.51 7.48
N ILE A 153 -1.33 6.62 6.74
CA ILE A 153 -2.21 7.76 6.97
C ILE A 153 -3.42 7.81 6.04
N GLY A 154 -3.46 6.93 5.05
CA GLY A 154 -4.61 6.75 4.15
C GLY A 154 -4.75 7.78 3.04
N SER A 155 -3.95 8.84 2.98
CA SER A 155 -4.07 9.87 1.95
C SER A 155 -3.94 9.30 0.53
N ILE A 156 -4.84 9.70 -0.35
CA ILE A 156 -4.87 9.33 -1.77
C ILE A 156 -4.19 10.46 -2.55
N LEU A 157 -3.28 10.10 -3.46
CA LEU A 157 -2.54 11.06 -4.27
C LEU A 157 -3.23 11.27 -5.64
N PRO A 158 -3.03 12.44 -6.28
CA PRO A 158 -3.66 12.77 -7.56
C PRO A 158 -2.95 12.06 -8.74
N ILE A 159 -3.04 10.73 -8.77
CA ILE A 159 -2.32 9.86 -9.73
C ILE A 159 -2.67 10.14 -11.19
N PRO A 160 -3.95 10.36 -11.58
CA PRO A 160 -4.29 10.66 -12.97
C PRO A 160 -3.60 11.93 -13.48
N GLU A 161 -3.56 12.98 -12.65
CA GLU A 161 -2.96 14.28 -12.97
C GLU A 161 -1.43 14.19 -13.01
N ILE A 162 -0.81 13.47 -12.08
CA ILE A 162 0.62 13.19 -12.08
C ILE A 162 1.00 12.37 -13.30
N GLY A 163 0.21 11.34 -13.64
CA GLY A 163 0.40 10.54 -14.85
C GLY A 163 0.34 11.38 -16.13
N ALA A 164 -0.58 12.34 -16.21
CA ALA A 164 -0.69 13.27 -17.33
C ALA A 164 0.56 14.13 -17.46
N VAL A 165 1.06 14.69 -16.36
CA VAL A 165 2.32 15.46 -16.31
C VAL A 165 3.51 14.60 -16.80
N CYS A 166 3.65 13.38 -16.28
CA CYS A 166 4.74 12.48 -16.68
C CYS A 166 4.68 12.13 -18.17
N ARG A 167 3.48 11.92 -18.70
CA ARG A 167 3.26 11.64 -20.12
C ARG A 167 3.62 12.83 -20.98
N GLU A 168 3.21 14.03 -20.63
CA GLU A 168 3.57 15.27 -21.33
C GLU A 168 5.09 15.48 -21.35
N LYS A 169 5.77 15.24 -20.24
CA LYS A 169 7.22 15.36 -20.10
C LYS A 169 8.02 14.19 -20.69
N GLY A 170 7.36 13.11 -21.13
CA GLY A 170 8.02 11.92 -21.67
C GLY A 170 8.87 11.16 -20.66
N VAL A 171 8.44 11.12 -19.40
CA VAL A 171 9.08 10.42 -18.28
C VAL A 171 8.23 9.21 -17.91
N ILE A 172 8.88 8.08 -17.60
CA ILE A 172 8.19 6.87 -17.12
C ILE A 172 7.57 7.15 -15.76
N PHE A 173 6.29 6.77 -15.60
CA PHE A 173 5.56 6.87 -14.35
C PHE A 173 5.22 5.49 -13.77
N HIS A 174 5.68 5.25 -12.55
CA HIS A 174 5.34 4.10 -11.73
C HIS A 174 4.53 4.53 -10.52
N THR A 175 3.55 3.71 -10.12
CA THR A 175 2.81 3.88 -8.85
C THR A 175 2.76 2.58 -8.07
N ASP A 176 3.12 2.62 -6.79
CA ASP A 176 2.77 1.57 -5.83
C ASP A 176 1.29 1.72 -5.49
N ALA A 177 0.46 0.84 -6.05
CA ALA A 177 -0.98 0.81 -5.85
C ALA A 177 -1.42 -0.32 -4.89
N VAL A 178 -0.51 -0.84 -4.07
CA VAL A 178 -0.77 -1.95 -3.15
C VAL A 178 -1.94 -1.66 -2.21
N GLN A 179 -2.12 -0.41 -1.77
CA GLN A 179 -3.24 -0.01 -0.90
C GLN A 179 -4.47 0.48 -1.68
N ALA A 180 -4.34 0.72 -2.98
CA ALA A 180 -5.43 1.23 -3.82
C ALA A 180 -6.19 0.12 -4.56
N ALA A 181 -5.47 -0.93 -5.00
CA ALA A 181 -6.05 -2.04 -5.75
C ALA A 181 -7.15 -2.75 -4.94
N GLY A 182 -8.32 -2.92 -5.55
CA GLY A 182 -9.50 -3.49 -4.91
C GLY A 182 -10.27 -2.53 -3.97
N HIS A 183 -9.75 -1.33 -3.72
CA HIS A 183 -10.38 -0.32 -2.86
C HIS A 183 -10.78 0.96 -3.62
N LEU A 184 -10.11 1.25 -4.72
CA LEU A 184 -10.32 2.40 -5.58
C LEU A 184 -10.43 1.95 -7.04
N HIS A 185 -11.17 2.70 -7.86
CA HIS A 185 -11.23 2.47 -9.30
C HIS A 185 -9.89 2.81 -9.97
N ILE A 186 -9.30 1.84 -10.63
CA ILE A 186 -8.04 1.98 -11.35
C ILE A 186 -8.25 1.63 -12.82
N ASP A 187 -7.96 2.57 -13.72
CA ASP A 187 -7.79 2.35 -15.15
C ASP A 187 -6.43 2.90 -15.55
N VAL A 188 -5.48 2.01 -15.75
CA VAL A 188 -4.08 2.40 -15.98
C VAL A 188 -3.88 3.20 -17.27
N LYS A 189 -4.78 3.05 -18.26
CA LYS A 189 -4.72 3.82 -19.51
C LYS A 189 -5.29 5.22 -19.33
N ALA A 190 -6.48 5.33 -18.73
CA ALA A 190 -7.14 6.60 -18.47
C ALA A 190 -6.33 7.47 -17.49
N GLN A 191 -5.66 6.83 -16.53
CA GLN A 191 -4.85 7.48 -15.50
C GLN A 191 -3.38 7.68 -15.91
N ASN A 192 -3.02 7.36 -17.16
CA ASN A 192 -1.67 7.56 -17.71
C ASN A 192 -0.54 6.86 -16.92
N ILE A 193 -0.83 5.71 -16.34
CA ILE A 193 0.14 4.92 -15.57
C ILE A 193 0.96 4.06 -16.53
N ASP A 194 2.28 4.09 -16.41
CA ASP A 194 3.18 3.25 -17.20
C ASP A 194 3.50 1.93 -16.53
N MET A 195 3.64 1.93 -15.21
CA MET A 195 3.83 0.75 -14.38
C MET A 195 3.06 0.88 -13.07
N LEU A 196 2.54 -0.25 -12.58
CA LEU A 196 1.78 -0.31 -11.34
C LEU A 196 2.09 -1.62 -10.59
N SER A 197 2.29 -1.50 -9.28
CA SER A 197 2.49 -2.63 -8.39
C SER A 197 1.26 -2.88 -7.52
N LEU A 198 0.89 -4.16 -7.32
CA LEU A 198 -0.13 -4.56 -6.36
C LEU A 198 0.23 -5.87 -5.65
N SER A 199 -0.46 -6.17 -4.54
CA SER A 199 -0.23 -7.35 -3.71
C SER A 199 -1.56 -7.97 -3.25
N GLY A 200 -1.74 -9.27 -3.53
CA GLY A 200 -3.01 -9.98 -3.33
C GLY A 200 -3.56 -9.93 -1.91
N HIS A 201 -2.68 -9.98 -0.92
CA HIS A 201 -3.08 -10.02 0.48
C HIS A 201 -3.64 -8.69 1.03
N LYS A 202 -3.74 -7.64 0.23
CA LYS A 202 -4.33 -6.35 0.63
C LYS A 202 -5.82 -6.23 0.26
N PHE A 203 -6.30 -7.10 -0.61
CA PHE A 203 -7.69 -7.18 -1.06
C PHE A 203 -8.24 -8.61 -0.95
N HIS A 204 -8.01 -9.26 0.19
CA HIS A 204 -8.52 -10.60 0.55
C HIS A 204 -8.02 -11.76 -0.32
N GLY A 205 -6.94 -11.55 -1.07
CA GLY A 205 -6.23 -12.59 -1.80
C GLY A 205 -5.16 -13.29 -0.94
N PRO A 206 -4.51 -14.33 -1.49
CA PRO A 206 -3.44 -15.06 -0.81
C PRO A 206 -2.17 -14.21 -0.66
N LYS A 207 -1.47 -14.42 0.46
CA LYS A 207 -0.10 -13.93 0.66
C LYS A 207 0.85 -14.58 -0.33
N GLY A 208 1.95 -13.91 -0.67
CA GLY A 208 2.95 -14.45 -1.60
C GLY A 208 2.52 -14.39 -3.07
N SER A 209 1.58 -13.52 -3.41
CA SER A 209 1.15 -13.21 -4.77
C SER A 209 1.02 -11.71 -4.99
N GLY A 210 1.41 -11.26 -6.18
CA GLY A 210 1.31 -9.87 -6.59
C GLY A 210 1.39 -9.73 -8.10
N VAL A 211 1.29 -8.51 -8.58
CA VAL A 211 1.34 -8.16 -10.00
C VAL A 211 2.20 -6.92 -10.20
N LEU A 212 2.99 -6.97 -11.25
CA LEU A 212 3.52 -5.79 -11.91
C LEU A 212 2.75 -5.61 -13.23
N TYR A 213 2.00 -4.53 -13.36
CA TYR A 213 1.57 -4.02 -14.65
C TYR A 213 2.72 -3.21 -15.27
N ALA A 214 2.99 -3.44 -16.54
CA ALA A 214 3.94 -2.64 -17.30
C ALA A 214 3.40 -2.43 -18.72
N ARG A 215 3.14 -1.16 -19.06
CA ARG A 215 2.64 -0.75 -20.38
C ARG A 215 3.53 -1.29 -21.50
N LYS A 216 2.91 -1.75 -22.58
CA LYS A 216 3.62 -2.23 -23.77
C LYS A 216 4.68 -1.22 -24.22
N GLY A 217 5.90 -1.71 -24.40
CA GLY A 217 7.06 -0.90 -24.80
C GLY A 217 7.94 -0.46 -23.64
N ILE A 218 7.51 -0.65 -22.38
CA ILE A 218 8.39 -0.47 -21.22
C ILE A 218 9.33 -1.68 -21.12
N PRO A 219 10.64 -1.49 -21.17
CA PRO A 219 11.59 -2.60 -21.05
C PRO A 219 11.70 -3.03 -19.60
N LEU A 220 11.26 -4.24 -19.29
CA LEU A 220 11.46 -4.84 -17.97
C LEU A 220 12.75 -5.67 -17.96
N VAL A 221 13.55 -5.49 -16.90
CA VAL A 221 14.67 -6.37 -16.60
C VAL A 221 14.20 -7.47 -15.66
N ASN A 222 14.74 -8.67 -15.85
CA ASN A 222 14.56 -9.75 -14.92
C ASN A 222 15.43 -9.49 -13.66
N ILE A 223 14.82 -9.52 -12.49
CA ILE A 223 15.53 -9.35 -11.20
C ILE A 223 15.73 -10.69 -10.48
N ILE A 224 15.09 -11.75 -10.97
CA ILE A 224 15.22 -13.13 -10.49
C ILE A 224 15.72 -13.97 -11.66
N GLU A 225 16.97 -14.41 -11.64
CA GLU A 225 17.56 -15.20 -12.71
C GLU A 225 17.01 -16.63 -12.72
N GLY A 226 16.77 -17.20 -13.91
CA GLY A 226 16.26 -18.56 -14.05
C GLY A 226 15.60 -18.83 -15.41
N GLY A 227 14.49 -19.59 -15.39
CA GLY A 227 13.74 -19.97 -16.60
C GLY A 227 12.99 -18.81 -17.26
N ALA A 228 12.34 -19.10 -18.39
CA ALA A 228 11.65 -18.09 -19.20
C ALA A 228 10.17 -17.87 -18.84
N GLN A 229 9.79 -18.20 -17.60
CA GLN A 229 8.42 -17.92 -17.11
C GLN A 229 8.10 -16.43 -17.23
N GLU A 230 6.84 -16.09 -17.20
CA GLU A 230 6.36 -14.72 -17.41
C GLU A 230 7.00 -14.07 -18.66
N ARG A 231 7.16 -14.83 -19.73
CA ARG A 231 7.79 -14.39 -21.00
C ARG A 231 9.22 -13.86 -20.81
N GLY A 232 9.97 -14.49 -19.90
CA GLY A 232 11.34 -14.11 -19.55
C GLY A 232 11.45 -12.85 -18.67
N LYS A 233 10.33 -12.40 -18.11
CA LYS A 233 10.32 -11.20 -17.26
C LYS A 233 10.39 -11.51 -15.77
N ARG A 234 10.04 -12.75 -15.37
CA ARG A 234 10.12 -13.20 -13.99
C ARG A 234 10.29 -14.73 -13.98
N ALA A 235 11.45 -15.18 -13.57
CA ALA A 235 11.79 -16.62 -13.55
C ALA A 235 11.18 -17.35 -12.35
N GLY A 236 11.10 -18.68 -12.46
CA GLY A 236 10.56 -19.58 -11.44
C GLY A 236 9.14 -20.02 -11.77
N THR A 237 8.82 -21.28 -11.46
CA THR A 237 7.49 -21.87 -11.70
C THR A 237 6.42 -21.01 -11.05
N GLU A 238 5.38 -20.72 -11.81
CA GLU A 238 4.27 -19.89 -11.37
C GLU A 238 3.51 -20.55 -10.22
N ASN A 239 3.23 -19.77 -9.16
CA ASN A 239 2.39 -20.22 -8.04
C ASN A 239 0.91 -20.17 -8.48
N LEU A 240 0.52 -21.13 -9.33
CA LEU A 240 -0.79 -21.14 -9.97
C LEU A 240 -1.96 -20.98 -8.97
N PRO A 241 -2.01 -21.75 -7.85
CA PRO A 241 -3.11 -21.56 -6.90
C PRO A 241 -3.21 -20.14 -6.36
N ALA A 242 -2.08 -19.55 -5.95
CA ALA A 242 -2.09 -18.20 -5.39
C ALA A 242 -2.42 -17.14 -6.46
N ILE A 243 -1.99 -17.33 -7.71
CA ILE A 243 -2.30 -16.42 -8.82
C ILE A 243 -3.81 -16.44 -9.13
N VAL A 244 -4.40 -17.64 -9.20
CA VAL A 244 -5.84 -17.80 -9.48
C VAL A 244 -6.68 -17.24 -8.33
N GLY A 245 -6.30 -17.53 -7.07
CA GLY A 245 -6.97 -16.98 -5.89
C GLY A 245 -6.87 -15.46 -5.81
N MET A 246 -5.70 -14.89 -6.11
CA MET A 246 -5.51 -13.44 -6.17
C MET A 246 -6.38 -12.79 -7.26
N ALA A 247 -6.45 -13.38 -8.44
CA ALA A 247 -7.28 -12.86 -9.53
C ALA A 247 -8.78 -12.88 -9.17
N ALA A 248 -9.24 -13.95 -8.51
CA ALA A 248 -10.61 -14.07 -8.03
C ALA A 248 -10.93 -13.01 -6.96
N ALA A 249 -10.03 -12.83 -5.98
CA ALA A 249 -10.17 -11.80 -4.96
C ALA A 249 -10.18 -10.37 -5.55
N LEU A 250 -9.31 -10.09 -6.53
CA LEU A 250 -9.29 -8.79 -7.19
C LEU A 250 -10.58 -8.52 -7.95
N GLN A 251 -11.11 -9.52 -8.67
CA GLN A 251 -12.39 -9.38 -9.36
C GLN A 251 -13.53 -9.10 -8.38
N GLU A 252 -13.63 -9.89 -7.29
CA GLU A 252 -14.64 -9.70 -6.24
C GLU A 252 -14.54 -8.28 -5.65
N ALA A 253 -13.33 -7.82 -5.31
CA ALA A 253 -13.12 -6.49 -4.78
C ALA A 253 -13.52 -5.40 -5.79
N CYS A 254 -13.14 -5.53 -7.08
CA CYS A 254 -13.48 -4.56 -8.12
C CYS A 254 -14.98 -4.49 -8.40
N ASP A 255 -15.70 -5.61 -8.31
CA ASP A 255 -17.15 -5.67 -8.54
C ASP A 255 -17.94 -4.96 -7.42
N HIS A 256 -17.34 -4.78 -6.23
CA HIS A 256 -17.99 -4.21 -5.04
C HIS A 256 -17.34 -2.92 -4.51
N ILE A 257 -16.45 -2.26 -5.27
CA ILE A 257 -15.71 -1.06 -4.80
C ILE A 257 -16.65 -0.02 -4.21
N ASP A 258 -17.69 0.40 -4.92
CA ASP A 258 -18.56 1.51 -4.52
C ASP A 258 -19.38 1.15 -3.27
N GLU A 259 -19.91 -0.06 -3.20
CA GLU A 259 -20.67 -0.56 -2.04
C GLU A 259 -19.79 -0.65 -0.80
N ASN A 260 -18.62 -1.28 -0.94
CA ASN A 260 -17.65 -1.44 0.15
C ASN A 260 -17.11 -0.08 0.60
N ALA A 261 -16.76 0.80 -0.35
CA ALA A 261 -16.28 2.15 -0.03
C ALA A 261 -17.32 2.96 0.75
N ALA A 262 -18.60 2.91 0.37
CA ALA A 262 -19.66 3.60 1.09
C ALA A 262 -19.82 3.09 2.53
N LYS A 263 -19.91 1.76 2.71
CA LYS A 263 -20.03 1.12 4.02
C LYS A 263 -18.83 1.44 4.92
N VAL A 264 -17.64 1.17 4.41
CA VAL A 264 -16.40 1.28 5.19
C VAL A 264 -16.07 2.73 5.53
N SER A 265 -16.36 3.68 4.62
CA SER A 265 -16.18 5.11 4.89
C SER A 265 -17.10 5.60 6.00
N ALA A 266 -18.35 5.13 6.07
CA ALA A 266 -19.25 5.49 7.16
C ALA A 266 -18.71 5.04 8.53
N LEU A 267 -18.17 3.81 8.62
CA LEU A 267 -17.51 3.30 9.83
C LEU A 267 -16.24 4.09 10.17
N ARG A 268 -15.41 4.40 9.17
CA ARG A 268 -14.22 5.25 9.32
C ARG A 268 -14.56 6.62 9.86
N ASP A 269 -15.56 7.28 9.31
CA ASP A 269 -15.94 8.64 9.69
C ASP A 269 -16.52 8.69 11.11
N LYS A 270 -17.26 7.65 11.52
CA LYS A 270 -17.71 7.44 12.90
C LYS A 270 -16.50 7.33 13.86
N LEU A 271 -15.47 6.55 13.50
CA LEU A 271 -14.22 6.45 14.28
C LEU A 271 -13.50 7.80 14.35
N ILE A 272 -13.30 8.47 13.22
CA ILE A 272 -12.63 9.78 13.18
C ILE A 272 -13.36 10.79 14.05
N SER A 273 -14.70 10.89 13.91
CA SER A 273 -15.50 11.81 14.72
C SER A 273 -15.42 11.52 16.23
N GLY A 274 -15.37 10.24 16.61
CA GLY A 274 -15.28 9.85 18.01
C GLY A 274 -13.88 10.08 18.61
N LEU A 275 -12.83 9.64 17.91
CA LEU A 275 -11.45 9.78 18.37
C LEU A 275 -10.97 11.24 18.42
N SER A 276 -11.48 12.11 17.53
CA SER A 276 -11.18 13.55 17.54
C SER A 276 -11.67 14.27 18.79
N LYS A 277 -12.53 13.64 19.60
CA LYS A 277 -12.99 14.21 20.89
C LYS A 277 -11.98 14.00 22.02
N ILE A 278 -10.97 13.16 21.81
CA ILE A 278 -9.90 12.95 22.80
C ILE A 278 -9.00 14.19 22.78
N PRO A 279 -8.83 14.91 23.91
CA PRO A 279 -7.96 16.10 23.95
C PRO A 279 -6.53 15.74 23.54
N HIS A 280 -5.83 16.67 22.91
CA HIS A 280 -4.44 16.50 22.48
C HIS A 280 -4.27 15.22 21.63
N SER A 281 -5.15 15.08 20.64
CA SER A 281 -5.08 14.07 19.59
C SER A 281 -5.15 14.75 18.21
N ALA A 282 -4.57 14.12 17.22
CA ALA A 282 -4.60 14.62 15.84
C ALA A 282 -4.80 13.51 14.84
N LEU A 283 -5.76 13.71 13.93
CA LEU A 283 -5.90 12.89 12.73
C LEU A 283 -4.69 13.12 11.81
N ASN A 284 -4.12 12.04 11.28
CA ASN A 284 -3.05 12.07 10.30
C ASN A 284 -3.59 11.80 8.90
N GLY A 285 -2.98 12.46 7.90
CA GLY A 285 -3.39 12.35 6.51
C GLY A 285 -4.53 13.30 6.11
N ASP A 286 -4.93 13.24 4.85
CA ASP A 286 -6.01 14.06 4.31
C ASP A 286 -7.35 13.67 4.96
N PRO A 287 -8.14 14.62 5.48
CA PRO A 287 -9.42 14.30 6.13
C PRO A 287 -10.53 13.89 5.15
N VAL A 288 -10.39 14.20 3.86
CA VAL A 288 -11.42 13.99 2.83
C VAL A 288 -10.94 12.97 1.79
N HIS A 289 -9.78 13.23 1.16
CA HIS A 289 -9.20 12.39 0.11
C HIS A 289 -8.36 11.28 0.72
N ARG A 290 -9.05 10.27 1.29
CA ARG A 290 -8.41 9.16 1.97
C ARG A 290 -9.06 7.82 1.67
N LEU A 291 -8.29 6.74 1.85
CA LEU A 291 -8.78 5.36 1.71
C LEU A 291 -10.03 5.12 2.58
N PRO A 292 -11.01 4.36 2.07
CA PRO A 292 -12.27 4.13 2.78
C PRO A 292 -12.09 3.63 4.21
N GLY A 293 -11.13 2.71 4.45
CA GLY A 293 -10.97 2.04 5.75
C GLY A 293 -9.88 2.60 6.65
N ASN A 294 -9.11 3.60 6.24
CA ASN A 294 -7.94 4.03 7.01
C ASN A 294 -8.27 5.14 8.02
N VAL A 295 -7.90 4.90 9.28
CA VAL A 295 -7.91 5.88 10.37
C VAL A 295 -6.53 5.87 11.02
N ASN A 296 -5.88 7.04 11.11
CA ASN A 296 -4.59 7.17 11.78
C ASN A 296 -4.60 8.40 12.68
N PHE A 297 -4.33 8.19 13.96
CA PHE A 297 -4.27 9.26 14.97
C PHE A 297 -2.93 9.24 15.71
N CYS A 298 -2.50 10.41 16.14
CA CYS A 298 -1.51 10.55 17.20
C CYS A 298 -2.22 11.03 18.48
N PHE A 299 -1.80 10.48 19.63
CA PHE A 299 -2.23 10.89 20.96
C PHE A 299 -1.01 11.36 21.74
N GLU A 300 -0.95 12.64 22.07
CA GLU A 300 0.18 13.21 22.80
C GLU A 300 0.26 12.67 24.22
N GLY A 301 1.48 12.41 24.69
CA GLY A 301 1.76 12.00 26.08
C GLY A 301 1.66 10.49 26.34
N ILE A 302 1.55 9.65 25.30
CA ILE A 302 1.55 8.18 25.43
C ILE A 302 2.54 7.52 24.46
N GLU A 303 2.81 6.24 24.72
CA GLU A 303 3.55 5.35 23.82
C GLU A 303 2.58 4.45 23.06
N GLY A 304 2.67 4.45 21.72
CA GLY A 304 1.80 3.70 20.83
C GLY A 304 1.87 2.18 21.04
N GLU A 305 3.06 1.62 21.29
CA GLU A 305 3.22 0.20 21.60
C GLU A 305 2.42 -0.22 22.83
N SER A 306 2.45 0.58 23.89
CA SER A 306 1.66 0.35 25.10
C SER A 306 0.17 0.40 24.81
N LEU A 307 -0.27 1.33 23.96
CA LEU A 307 -1.66 1.42 23.50
C LEU A 307 -2.07 0.16 22.76
N LEU A 308 -1.24 -0.34 21.82
CA LEU A 308 -1.52 -1.54 21.04
C LEU A 308 -1.64 -2.79 21.91
N LEU A 309 -0.74 -2.97 22.88
CA LEU A 309 -0.78 -4.11 23.81
C LEU A 309 -2.05 -4.11 24.67
N LEU A 310 -2.49 -2.93 25.13
CA LEU A 310 -3.72 -2.83 25.91
C LEU A 310 -4.98 -3.02 25.06
N LEU A 311 -4.95 -2.59 23.80
CA LEU A 311 -6.03 -2.86 22.84
C LEU A 311 -6.13 -4.36 22.52
N ASP A 312 -5.01 -5.04 22.28
CA ASP A 312 -4.96 -6.47 22.05
C ASP A 312 -5.52 -7.26 23.25
N ALA A 313 -5.19 -6.86 24.49
CA ALA A 313 -5.78 -7.43 25.69
C ALA A 313 -7.31 -7.27 25.78
N LYS A 314 -7.89 -6.33 25.01
CA LYS A 314 -9.34 -6.14 24.84
C LYS A 314 -9.90 -6.86 23.60
N GLY A 315 -9.05 -7.57 22.86
CA GLY A 315 -9.41 -8.25 21.62
C GLY A 315 -9.47 -7.33 20.39
N ILE A 316 -8.89 -6.13 20.46
CA ILE A 316 -8.83 -5.17 19.35
C ILE A 316 -7.43 -5.23 18.72
N CYS A 317 -7.33 -5.78 17.52
CA CYS A 317 -6.10 -5.87 16.75
C CYS A 317 -5.90 -4.60 15.91
N ALA A 318 -4.90 -3.80 16.26
CA ALA A 318 -4.54 -2.55 15.59
C ALA A 318 -3.03 -2.45 15.36
N SER A 319 -2.55 -1.41 14.71
CA SER A 319 -1.13 -1.17 14.46
C SER A 319 -0.76 0.29 14.79
N SER A 320 0.52 0.52 15.05
CA SER A 320 1.14 1.83 14.83
C SER A 320 1.60 1.92 13.38
N GLY A 321 1.73 3.10 12.81
CA GLY A 321 2.16 3.26 11.42
C GLY A 321 3.43 2.46 11.04
N SER A 322 4.32 2.19 11.99
CA SER A 322 5.62 1.55 11.79
C SER A 322 5.66 0.01 11.90
N ALA A 323 4.53 -0.69 11.70
CA ALA A 323 4.48 -2.17 11.85
C ALA A 323 5.54 -2.95 11.05
N CYS A 324 6.08 -2.37 9.97
CA CYS A 324 7.13 -3.01 9.16
C CYS A 324 8.55 -2.88 9.73
N THR A 325 8.75 -2.10 10.79
CA THR A 325 10.02 -1.89 11.48
C THR A 325 9.97 -2.41 12.92
N SER A 326 9.28 -3.53 13.15
CA SER A 326 9.20 -4.18 14.45
C SER A 326 10.62 -4.38 15.03
N GLY A 327 10.98 -3.58 16.04
CA GLY A 327 12.31 -3.52 16.67
C GLY A 327 13.06 -2.20 16.52
N SER A 328 12.57 -1.22 15.75
CA SER A 328 13.07 0.16 15.78
C SER A 328 12.29 0.98 16.80
N LEU A 329 13.01 1.65 17.70
CA LEU A 329 12.45 2.64 18.62
C LEU A 329 12.12 3.96 17.92
N ASP A 330 12.40 4.08 16.61
CA ASP A 330 12.15 5.28 15.84
C ASP A 330 10.67 5.38 15.41
N PRO A 331 10.08 6.58 15.46
CA PRO A 331 8.71 6.79 14.97
C PRO A 331 8.61 6.61 13.46
N SER A 332 7.39 6.45 12.96
CA SER A 332 7.11 6.30 11.55
C SER A 332 7.72 7.44 10.71
N HIS A 333 8.49 7.08 9.68
CA HIS A 333 9.02 8.03 8.70
C HIS A 333 7.90 8.78 7.96
N VAL A 334 6.72 8.16 7.80
CA VAL A 334 5.54 8.79 7.20
C VAL A 334 5.03 9.92 8.08
N LEU A 335 4.90 9.69 9.40
CA LEU A 335 4.45 10.71 10.33
C LEU A 335 5.45 11.87 10.44
N LEU A 336 6.75 11.57 10.41
CA LEU A 336 7.78 12.60 10.34
C LEU A 336 7.73 13.39 9.03
N ALA A 337 7.49 12.72 7.90
CA ALA A 337 7.39 13.35 6.59
C ALA A 337 6.21 14.32 6.47
N ILE A 338 5.11 14.08 7.19
CA ILE A 338 3.97 15.02 7.27
C ILE A 338 4.13 16.09 8.37
N GLY A 339 5.32 16.16 8.99
CA GLY A 339 5.65 17.20 9.97
C GLY A 339 5.18 16.93 11.40
N ARG A 340 4.82 15.69 11.76
CA ARG A 340 4.55 15.38 13.17
C ARG A 340 5.85 15.42 13.96
N PRO A 341 5.87 16.10 15.13
CA PRO A 341 7.00 16.03 16.04
C PRO A 341 7.29 14.60 16.49
N HIS A 342 8.56 14.28 16.73
CA HIS A 342 9.01 12.94 17.09
C HIS A 342 8.24 12.37 18.30
N GLU A 343 8.08 13.17 19.35
CA GLU A 343 7.38 12.79 20.58
C GLU A 343 5.89 12.51 20.35
N VAL A 344 5.27 13.23 19.42
CA VAL A 344 3.86 13.04 19.04
C VAL A 344 3.69 11.80 18.17
N ALA A 345 4.62 11.57 17.25
CA ALA A 345 4.58 10.45 16.33
C ALA A 345 4.69 9.08 17.03
N HIS A 346 5.36 9.03 18.20
CA HIS A 346 5.41 7.83 19.04
C HIS A 346 4.04 7.38 19.56
N GLY A 347 3.13 8.31 19.83
CA GLY A 347 1.77 8.01 20.30
C GLY A 347 0.78 7.68 19.19
N SER A 348 1.21 7.06 18.09
CA SER A 348 0.36 6.79 16.94
C SER A 348 -0.45 5.49 17.06
N LEU A 349 -1.67 5.52 16.49
CA LEU A 349 -2.58 4.41 16.32
C LEU A 349 -3.10 4.41 14.89
N ARG A 350 -2.95 3.28 14.19
CA ARG A 350 -3.61 3.03 12.91
C ARG A 350 -4.69 1.96 13.08
N LEU A 351 -5.90 2.28 12.68
CA LEU A 351 -7.02 1.35 12.51
C LEU A 351 -7.32 1.28 11.01
N SER A 352 -7.35 0.10 10.45
CA SER A 352 -7.68 -0.12 9.05
C SER A 352 -8.81 -1.13 8.93
N LEU A 353 -9.96 -0.63 8.53
CA LEU A 353 -11.22 -1.37 8.39
C LEU A 353 -11.33 -2.01 7.01
N CYS A 354 -12.16 -3.05 6.93
CA CYS A 354 -12.66 -3.64 5.69
C CYS A 354 -14.19 -3.81 5.75
N GLU A 355 -14.78 -4.32 4.69
CA GLU A 355 -16.23 -4.52 4.55
C GLU A 355 -16.81 -5.53 5.55
N TRP A 356 -15.98 -6.30 6.24
CA TRP A 356 -16.44 -7.25 7.26
C TRP A 356 -16.54 -6.65 8.66
N ASN A 357 -16.01 -5.44 8.88
CA ASN A 357 -16.18 -4.75 10.14
C ASN A 357 -17.62 -4.24 10.33
N THR A 358 -18.04 -4.13 11.56
CA THR A 358 -19.41 -3.76 11.95
C THR A 358 -19.47 -2.47 12.77
N GLU A 359 -20.66 -1.88 12.89
CA GLU A 359 -20.88 -0.71 13.75
C GLU A 359 -20.62 -1.01 15.23
N GLU A 360 -21.02 -2.19 15.68
CA GLU A 360 -20.80 -2.63 17.07
C GLU A 360 -19.31 -2.73 17.41
N GLU A 361 -18.50 -3.20 16.46
CA GLU A 361 -17.02 -3.21 16.61
C GLU A 361 -16.46 -1.79 16.74
N VAL A 362 -16.95 -0.85 15.92
CA VAL A 362 -16.58 0.56 15.98
C VAL A 362 -16.98 1.18 17.34
N ASP A 363 -18.16 0.87 17.85
CA ASP A 363 -18.63 1.36 19.16
C ASP A 363 -17.75 0.84 20.30
N ILE A 364 -17.32 -0.42 20.25
CA ILE A 364 -16.37 -0.97 21.23
C ILE A 364 -15.02 -0.25 21.17
N ILE A 365 -14.50 0.01 19.96
CA ILE A 365 -13.24 0.76 19.80
C ILE A 365 -13.37 2.17 20.39
N LEU A 366 -14.47 2.88 20.10
CA LEU A 366 -14.73 4.22 20.61
C LEU A 366 -14.93 4.27 22.13
N GLN A 367 -15.28 3.17 22.75
CA GLN A 367 -15.36 3.03 24.20
C GLN A 367 -13.99 2.74 24.83
N GLU A 368 -13.18 1.86 24.23
CA GLU A 368 -11.95 1.38 24.83
C GLU A 368 -10.74 2.32 24.56
N VAL A 369 -10.60 2.89 23.35
CA VAL A 369 -9.45 3.76 23.03
C VAL A 369 -9.34 4.96 23.98
N PRO A 370 -10.39 5.76 24.24
CA PRO A 370 -10.29 6.88 25.16
C PRO A 370 -9.88 6.46 26.59
N ARG A 371 -10.43 5.34 27.08
CA ARG A 371 -10.11 4.81 28.42
C ARG A 371 -8.63 4.41 28.55
N ILE A 372 -8.11 3.75 27.50
CA ILE A 372 -6.72 3.31 27.49
C ILE A 372 -5.78 4.51 27.36
N VAL A 373 -6.11 5.49 26.52
CA VAL A 373 -5.32 6.74 26.38
C VAL A 373 -5.27 7.48 27.71
N GLU A 374 -6.40 7.64 28.40
CA GLU A 374 -6.45 8.27 29.72
C GLU A 374 -5.62 7.49 30.75
N TYR A 375 -5.74 6.18 30.79
CA TYR A 375 -4.95 5.32 31.68
C TYR A 375 -3.45 5.50 31.45
N LEU A 376 -3.00 5.46 30.18
CA LEU A 376 -1.58 5.62 29.83
C LEU A 376 -1.08 7.03 30.18
N ARG A 377 -1.86 8.08 29.94
CA ARG A 377 -1.53 9.46 30.31
C ARG A 377 -1.35 9.61 31.81
N ASN A 378 -2.20 9.00 32.63
CA ASN A 378 -2.09 9.04 34.10
C ASN A 378 -0.79 8.40 34.61
N MET A 379 -0.24 7.43 33.88
CA MET A 379 1.04 6.78 34.20
C MET A 379 2.25 7.52 33.62
N SER A 380 2.06 8.35 32.57
CA SER A 380 3.13 8.97 31.81
C SER A 380 3.80 10.15 32.57
N PRO A 381 5.11 10.11 32.81
CA PRO A 381 5.83 11.28 33.30
C PRO A 381 5.80 12.47 32.34
N MET A 382 5.86 12.18 31.03
CA MET A 382 5.77 13.19 29.96
C MET A 382 4.43 13.93 30.01
N TRP A 383 3.32 13.22 30.17
CA TRP A 383 2.00 13.83 30.31
C TRP A 383 1.92 14.75 31.56
N LYS A 384 2.51 14.34 32.67
CA LYS A 384 2.58 15.17 33.89
C LYS A 384 3.35 16.48 33.66
N ASP A 385 4.42 16.44 32.88
CA ASP A 385 5.21 17.63 32.55
C ASP A 385 4.43 18.57 31.59
N LEU A 386 3.65 18.02 30.64
CA LEU A 386 2.74 18.79 29.77
C LEU A 386 1.64 19.49 30.59
N VAL A 387 0.90 18.73 31.41
CA VAL A 387 -0.21 19.27 32.22
C VAL A 387 0.26 20.28 33.25
N SER A 388 1.46 20.10 33.83
CA SER A 388 2.03 21.06 34.77
C SER A 388 2.63 22.30 34.13
N GLY A 389 2.62 22.40 32.80
CA GLY A 389 3.18 23.54 32.07
C GLY A 389 4.71 23.57 32.00
N LYS A 390 5.40 22.50 32.41
CA LYS A 390 6.87 22.39 32.26
C LYS A 390 7.27 22.22 30.79
N LYS A 391 6.41 21.60 29.98
CA LYS A 391 6.54 21.50 28.53
C LYS A 391 5.28 22.02 27.87
N PRO A 392 5.36 22.64 26.68
CA PRO A 392 4.18 23.02 25.90
C PRO A 392 3.54 21.79 25.24
N PHE A 393 2.23 21.81 25.07
CA PHE A 393 1.54 20.88 24.18
C PHE A 393 1.91 21.16 22.72
N MET A 394 1.98 20.12 21.91
CA MET A 394 2.30 20.18 20.48
C MET A 394 1.06 19.92 19.61
N LEU A 395 -0.03 19.37 20.22
CA LEU A 395 -1.34 19.11 19.58
C LEU A 395 -2.44 19.92 20.25
#